data_462157b7cc2a4842843e22a6b509155b
#
_entry.id   462157b7cc2a4842843e22a6b509155b
#
_cell.length_a   1.000
_cell.length_b   1.000
_cell.length_c   1.000
_cell.angle_alpha   90.00
_cell.angle_beta   90.00
_cell.angle_gamma   90.00
#
_symmetry.space_group_name_H-M   'P 1'
#
loop_
_entity.id
_entity.type
_entity.pdbx_description
1 polymer ?
#
loop_
_entity_poly.entity_id
_entity_poly.type
_entity_poly.pdbx_seq_one_letter_code
_entity_poly.pdbx_strand_id
1 'polypeptide(L)' 'MIFIKILNTSKNPTPKFHTEESAGFDLAITEDAVIPTGTTKILGTGIHIIIPKGYEGQLRLRSSMCKRGCVIPNSPGT' A
#
# COMPACT_ATOMS: atom_id res chain seq x y z
N MET A 1 -6.85 20.18 8.27
CA MET A 1 -6.82 19.26 7.09
C MET A 1 -5.39 18.97 6.71
N ILE A 2 -5.09 17.75 6.41
CA ILE A 2 -3.73 17.30 6.05
C ILE A 2 -3.69 17.02 4.56
N PHE A 3 -2.66 17.55 3.89
CA PHE A 3 -2.43 17.26 2.49
C PHE A 3 -1.20 16.37 2.35
N ILE A 4 -1.35 15.27 1.60
CA ILE A 4 -0.27 14.35 1.28
C ILE A 4 0.01 14.49 -0.21
N LYS A 5 1.28 14.75 -0.56
CA LYS A 5 1.68 14.79 -1.97
C LYS A 5 1.96 13.37 -2.46
N ILE A 6 1.36 13.01 -3.58
CA ILE A 6 1.50 11.69 -4.19
C ILE A 6 2.04 11.84 -5.61
N LEU A 7 3.10 11.09 -5.91
CA LEU A 7 3.58 10.89 -7.27
C LEU A 7 3.19 9.47 -7.70
N ASN A 8 2.38 9.36 -8.73
CA ASN A 8 1.94 8.08 -9.26
C ASN A 8 2.61 7.84 -10.61
N THR A 9 3.54 6.90 -10.65
CA THR A 9 4.23 6.48 -11.89
C THR A 9 3.62 5.22 -12.49
N SER A 10 2.59 4.66 -11.86
CA SER A 10 1.88 3.48 -12.35
C SER A 10 0.79 3.84 -13.36
N LYS A 11 0.20 2.81 -13.96
CA LYS A 11 -0.99 2.97 -14.81
C LYS A 11 -2.29 2.87 -14.00
N ASN A 12 -2.20 2.56 -12.72
CA ASN A 12 -3.35 2.46 -11.83
C ASN A 12 -3.82 3.87 -11.43
N PRO A 13 -5.09 4.02 -11.06
CA PRO A 13 -5.58 5.29 -10.55
C PRO A 13 -4.80 5.74 -9.31
N THR A 14 -4.65 7.05 -9.15
CA THR A 14 -4.01 7.60 -7.95
C THR A 14 -4.83 7.24 -6.71
N PRO A 15 -4.19 6.71 -5.64
CA PRO A 15 -4.90 6.36 -4.42
C PRO A 15 -5.64 7.53 -3.80
N LYS A 16 -6.80 7.26 -3.25
CA LYS A 16 -7.58 8.24 -2.50
C LYS A 16 -8.39 7.54 -1.41
N PHE A 17 -8.76 8.27 -0.38
CA PHE A 17 -9.67 7.76 0.63
C PHE A 17 -11.04 7.50 0.01
N HIS A 18 -11.66 6.37 0.36
CA HIS A 18 -13.00 6.04 -0.11
C HIS A 18 -14.06 6.93 0.54
N THR A 19 -13.82 7.32 1.80
CA THR A 19 -14.68 8.23 2.56
C THR A 19 -13.82 9.18 3.38
N GLU A 20 -14.40 10.28 3.86
CA GLU A 20 -13.68 11.22 4.72
C GLU A 20 -13.21 10.59 6.03
N GLU A 21 -13.91 9.55 6.49
CA GLU A 21 -13.60 8.87 7.74
C GLU A 21 -12.60 7.71 7.58
N SER A 22 -12.22 7.39 6.35
CA SER A 22 -11.26 6.31 6.12
C SER A 22 -9.90 6.65 6.72
N ALA A 23 -9.32 5.71 7.47
CA ALA A 23 -8.02 5.88 8.11
C ALA A 23 -6.85 5.69 7.14
N GLY A 24 -7.09 5.12 5.97
CA GLY A 24 -6.06 4.85 4.98
C GLY A 24 -6.62 4.71 3.57
N PHE A 25 -5.74 4.51 2.62
CA PHE A 25 -6.12 4.25 1.23
C PHE A 25 -5.38 3.00 0.72
N ASP A 26 -5.96 2.38 -0.30
CA ASP A 26 -5.42 1.16 -0.86
C ASP A 26 -4.33 1.44 -1.88
N LEU A 27 -3.31 0.59 -1.89
CA LEU A 27 -2.29 0.55 -2.92
C LEU A 27 -2.48 -0.71 -3.76
N ALA A 28 -2.28 -0.59 -5.06
CA ALA A 28 -2.31 -1.71 -5.98
C ALA A 28 -0.92 -1.97 -6.55
N ILE A 29 -0.59 -3.23 -6.78
CA ILE A 29 0.64 -3.59 -7.48
C ILE A 29 0.49 -3.23 -8.96
N THR A 30 1.63 -2.99 -9.64
CA THR A 30 1.63 -2.51 -11.03
C THR A 30 1.34 -3.60 -12.06
N GLU A 31 1.45 -4.86 -11.68
CA GLU A 31 1.22 -6.01 -12.55
C GLU A 31 0.77 -7.21 -11.73
N ASP A 32 0.14 -8.17 -12.39
CA ASP A 32 -0.22 -9.42 -11.74
C ASP A 32 1.04 -10.18 -11.34
N ALA A 33 0.98 -10.87 -10.21
CA ALA A 33 2.11 -11.62 -9.69
C ALA A 33 1.66 -12.94 -9.07
N VAL A 34 2.51 -13.94 -9.18
CA VAL A 34 2.34 -15.22 -8.49
C VAL A 34 3.45 -15.34 -7.45
N ILE A 35 3.06 -15.58 -6.21
CA ILE A 35 3.99 -15.78 -5.10
C ILE A 35 3.90 -17.25 -4.70
N PRO A 36 4.88 -18.09 -5.06
CA PRO A 36 4.86 -19.48 -4.65
C PRO A 36 4.88 -19.61 -3.12
N THR A 37 4.21 -20.64 -2.61
CA THR A 37 4.16 -20.90 -1.17
C THR A 37 5.57 -20.98 -0.58
N GLY A 38 5.75 -20.32 0.56
CA GLY A 38 7.03 -20.30 1.26
C GLY A 38 8.08 -19.34 0.68
N THR A 39 7.69 -18.51 -0.30
CA THR A 39 8.60 -17.54 -0.91
C THR A 39 8.18 -16.11 -0.62
N THR A 40 9.11 -15.17 -0.79
CA THR A 40 8.88 -13.74 -0.66
C THR A 40 9.17 -13.06 -1.99
N LYS A 41 8.32 -12.12 -2.38
CA LYS A 41 8.49 -11.38 -3.63
C LYS A 41 8.35 -9.88 -3.36
N ILE A 42 9.19 -9.08 -4.00
CA ILE A 42 9.09 -7.63 -3.93
C ILE A 42 8.23 -7.16 -5.10
N LEU A 43 7.16 -6.43 -4.80
CA LEU A 43 6.21 -5.95 -5.80
C LEU A 43 6.14 -4.43 -5.75
N GLY A 44 6.19 -3.81 -6.93
CA GLY A 44 6.11 -2.36 -7.04
C GLY A 44 4.67 -1.87 -7.09
N THR A 45 4.43 -0.67 -6.58
CA THR A 45 3.15 0.03 -6.67
C THR A 45 3.21 1.25 -7.57
N GLY A 46 4.40 1.78 -7.83
CA GLY A 46 4.59 3.01 -8.57
C GLY A 46 4.13 4.26 -7.83
N ILE A 47 3.90 4.15 -6.52
CA ILE A 47 3.40 5.25 -5.71
C ILE A 47 4.52 5.77 -4.79
N HIS A 48 4.72 7.08 -4.85
CA HIS A 48 5.64 7.81 -3.99
C HIS A 48 4.85 8.86 -3.25
N ILE A 49 5.10 8.98 -1.95
CA ILE A 49 4.37 9.94 -1.12
C ILE A 49 5.34 10.79 -0.29
N ILE A 50 4.92 12.00 0.01
CA ILE A 50 5.62 12.85 0.96
C ILE A 50 4.78 12.91 2.23
N ILE A 51 5.32 12.36 3.31
CA ILE A 51 4.66 12.35 4.61
C ILE A 51 4.92 13.67 5.32
N PRO A 52 3.89 14.39 5.77
CA PRO A 52 4.09 15.63 6.52
C PRO A 52 4.86 15.39 7.81
N LYS A 53 5.62 16.39 8.24
CA LYS A 53 6.34 16.35 9.52
C LYS A 53 5.38 16.06 10.67
N GLY A 54 5.78 15.18 11.56
CA GLY A 54 4.95 14.79 12.70
C GLY A 54 4.01 13.60 12.43
N TYR A 55 4.05 13.06 11.22
CA TYR A 55 3.25 11.90 10.82
C TYR A 55 4.14 10.79 10.32
N GLU A 56 3.61 9.58 10.30
CA GLU A 56 4.26 8.44 9.69
C GLU A 56 3.29 7.69 8.77
N GLY A 57 3.83 7.00 7.77
CA GLY A 57 3.04 6.12 6.92
C GLY A 57 3.26 4.67 7.33
N GLN A 58 2.19 3.90 7.49
CA GLN A 58 2.26 2.48 7.76
C GLN A 58 1.64 1.69 6.63
N LEU A 59 2.37 0.69 6.14
CA LEU A 59 1.91 -0.22 5.12
C LEU A 59 1.40 -1.51 5.77
N ARG A 60 0.15 -1.87 5.46
CA ARG A 60 -0.48 -3.09 5.98
C ARG A 60 -1.20 -3.83 4.87
N LEU A 61 -1.30 -5.14 5.00
CA LEU A 61 -2.12 -5.93 4.09
C LEU A 61 -3.60 -5.77 4.41
N ARG A 62 -4.41 -5.87 3.36
CA ARG A 62 -5.86 -5.98 3.53
C ARG A 62 -6.20 -7.33 4.14
N SER A 63 -7.30 -7.38 4.89
CA SER A 63 -7.77 -8.60 5.57
C SER A 63 -7.94 -9.78 4.61
N SER A 64 -8.44 -9.52 3.39
CA SER A 64 -8.64 -10.57 2.39
C SER A 64 -7.33 -11.24 1.97
N MET A 65 -6.23 -10.50 1.94
CA MET A 65 -4.93 -11.06 1.59
C MET A 65 -4.37 -11.91 2.73
N CYS A 66 -4.60 -11.51 3.98
CA CYS A 66 -4.22 -12.32 5.14
C CYS A 66 -4.95 -13.67 5.13
N LYS A 67 -6.22 -13.67 4.75
CA LYS A 67 -7.00 -14.92 4.63
C LYS A 67 -6.46 -15.84 3.55
N ARG A 68 -5.76 -15.31 2.56
CA ARG A 68 -5.11 -16.11 1.52
C ARG A 68 -3.72 -16.62 1.95
N GLY A 69 -3.31 -16.35 3.17
CA GLY A 69 -2.01 -16.75 3.67
C GLY A 69 -0.86 -15.83 3.31
N CYS A 70 -1.16 -14.63 2.78
CA CYS A 70 -0.13 -13.63 2.50
C CYS A 70 0.22 -12.84 3.74
N VAL A 71 1.49 -12.48 3.88
CA VAL A 71 1.97 -11.62 4.97
C VAL A 71 2.99 -10.63 4.43
N ILE A 72 3.13 -9.51 5.14
CA ILE A 72 4.26 -8.60 4.95
C ILE A 72 5.25 -8.91 6.07
N PRO A 73 6.46 -9.42 5.75
CA PRO A 73 7.38 -9.91 6.79
C PRO A 73 7.76 -8.89 7.86
N ASN A 74 7.79 -7.60 7.51
CA ASN A 74 8.09 -6.52 8.46
C ASN A 74 6.85 -5.69 8.82
N SER A 75 5.67 -6.29 8.80
CA SER A 75 4.42 -5.57 9.07
C SER A 75 4.31 -5.09 10.52
N PRO A 76 3.84 -3.85 10.75
CA PRO A 76 3.57 -2.86 9.72
C PRO A 76 4.87 -2.28 9.15
N GLY A 77 4.91 -2.07 7.84
CA GLY A 77 6.00 -1.35 7.19
C GLY A 77 5.84 0.15 7.38
N THR A 78 6.87 0.79 7.87
CA THR A 78 6.84 2.23 8.16
C THR A 78 7.78 2.99 7.25
#